data_b08e120a7e70139d061a50c7f1259cd0
#
_entry.id   b08e120a7e70139d061a50c7f1259cd0
#
_cell.length_a   1.000
_cell.length_b   1.000
_cell.length_c   1.000
_cell.angle_alpha   90.00
_cell.angle_beta   90.00
_cell.angle_gamma   90.00
#
_symmetry.space_group_name_H-M   'P 1'
#
loop_
_entity.id
_entity.type
_entity.pdbx_description
1 polymer ?
#
loop_
_entity_poly.entity_id
_entity_poly.type
_entity_poly.pdbx_seq_one_letter_code
_entity_poly.pdbx_strand_id
1 'polypeptide(L)'
;MTSCIYNGTVIHKRFKPKIHFFKYRVFSLLIDLSELEKLDKTISFFSYNKFNLVSFFDKDHGDRDGSLLIDWVKKNLNQNNISSENIKIKLLCYPRIFGYVFNPLSVFYVYNNNNDLISILYEVKNTFGEQHTYVFKVKNENLLQHNCEKKFHVSPFIEMNCSYFFRILKPADKISVIIDQYQLNEKILYASQDGKRKDFTTSELIKSYLKHPLMTFKIIAAIHFEAFKLWTKGIKFIQKKLKIRNNISFEN
;
A
#
# COMPACT_ATOMS: atom_id res chain seq x y z
N MET A 1 17.98 11.39 7.43
CA MET A 1 16.82 10.51 7.56
C MET A 1 16.14 10.39 6.21
N THR A 2 15.96 9.17 5.71
CA THR A 2 15.31 8.93 4.41
C THR A 2 13.79 8.75 4.56
N SER A 3 13.35 8.31 5.75
CA SER A 3 11.94 8.25 6.12
C SER A 3 11.29 9.63 6.09
N CYS A 4 10.04 9.69 5.64
CA CYS A 4 9.30 10.94 5.51
C CYS A 4 7.78 10.71 5.59
N ILE A 5 7.02 11.80 5.66
CA ILE A 5 5.56 11.81 5.64
C ILE A 5 5.11 12.34 4.27
N TYR A 6 4.10 11.71 3.68
CA TYR A 6 3.44 12.24 2.48
C TYR A 6 2.01 12.65 2.81
N ASN A 7 1.71 13.93 2.63
CA ASN A 7 0.34 14.46 2.71
C ASN A 7 -0.24 14.53 1.31
N GLY A 8 -1.38 13.93 1.09
CA GLY A 8 -1.94 13.81 -0.25
C GLY A 8 -3.38 13.39 -0.33
N THR A 9 -3.70 12.73 -1.43
CA THR A 9 -5.06 12.29 -1.73
C THR A 9 -5.08 10.90 -2.33
N VAL A 10 -6.15 10.19 -2.06
CA VAL A 10 -6.55 8.96 -2.77
C VAL A 10 -7.74 9.28 -3.63
N ILE A 11 -7.71 8.81 -4.87
CA ILE A 11 -8.80 8.92 -5.83
C ILE A 11 -9.18 7.51 -6.28
N HIS A 12 -10.47 7.26 -6.34
CA HIS A 12 -11.04 6.09 -6.99
C HIS A 12 -12.09 6.52 -8.01
N LYS A 13 -11.98 6.01 -9.23
CA LYS A 13 -12.95 6.22 -10.28
C LYS A 13 -13.28 4.90 -10.95
N ARG A 14 -14.48 4.42 -10.73
CA ARG A 14 -15.06 3.29 -11.45
C ARG A 14 -15.71 3.80 -12.71
N PHE A 15 -15.51 3.10 -13.82
CA PHE A 15 -16.11 3.41 -15.12
C PHE A 15 -17.26 2.47 -15.44
N LYS A 16 -17.13 1.18 -15.08
CA LYS A 16 -18.11 0.13 -15.39
C LYS A 16 -18.43 -0.72 -14.16
N PRO A 17 -19.63 -1.30 -14.05
CA PRO A 17 -20.79 -1.14 -14.95
C PRO A 17 -21.48 0.22 -14.77
N LYS A 18 -21.26 0.94 -13.67
CA LYS A 18 -21.78 2.29 -13.39
C LYS A 18 -20.67 3.21 -12.91
N ILE A 19 -20.72 4.46 -13.31
CA ILE A 19 -19.73 5.46 -12.89
C ILE A 19 -19.87 5.72 -11.40
N HIS A 20 -18.74 5.67 -10.72
CA HIS A 20 -18.65 5.97 -9.30
C HIS A 20 -17.29 6.60 -8.99
N PHE A 21 -17.29 7.73 -8.28
CA PHE A 21 -16.10 8.52 -8.01
C PHE A 21 -16.07 8.93 -6.56
N PHE A 22 -14.89 8.82 -5.94
CA PHE A 22 -14.63 9.43 -4.64
C PHE A 22 -13.17 9.86 -4.52
N LYS A 23 -12.95 10.82 -3.63
CA LYS A 23 -11.64 11.39 -3.32
C LYS A 23 -11.55 11.66 -1.83
N TYR A 24 -10.48 11.18 -1.20
CA TYR A 24 -10.21 11.41 0.22
C TYR A 24 -8.81 11.98 0.42
N ARG A 25 -8.67 12.85 1.42
CA ARG A 25 -7.36 13.33 1.88
C ARG A 25 -6.78 12.31 2.85
N VAL A 26 -5.50 12.02 2.70
CA VAL A 26 -4.76 11.06 3.51
C VAL A 26 -3.36 11.58 3.81
N PHE A 27 -2.71 11.01 4.82
CA PHE A 27 -1.27 11.04 4.92
C PHE A 27 -0.73 9.61 5.01
N SER A 28 0.44 9.38 4.44
CA SER A 28 1.14 8.11 4.50
C SER A 28 2.57 8.31 4.99
N LEU A 29 3.15 7.27 5.52
CA LEU A 29 4.54 7.22 5.91
C LEU A 29 5.33 6.50 4.82
N LEU A 30 6.49 7.03 4.46
CA LEU A 30 7.54 6.27 3.81
C LEU A 30 8.59 5.98 4.86
N ILE A 31 8.72 4.74 5.25
CA ILE A 31 9.62 4.29 6.31
C ILE A 31 10.76 3.51 5.69
N ASP A 32 11.99 3.96 5.90
CA ASP A 32 13.17 3.12 5.73
C ASP A 32 13.21 2.16 6.92
N LEU A 33 13.10 0.86 6.67
CA LEU A 33 13.00 -0.14 7.75
C LEU A 33 14.24 -0.12 8.67
N SER A 34 15.39 0.33 8.19
CA SER A 34 16.60 0.49 8.99
C SER A 34 16.55 1.69 9.96
N GLU A 35 15.62 2.62 9.77
CA GLU A 35 15.46 3.81 10.60
C GLU A 35 14.41 3.66 11.71
N LEU A 36 13.67 2.53 11.78
CA LEU A 36 12.54 2.35 12.70
C LEU A 36 12.88 2.58 14.16
N GLU A 37 13.98 2.00 14.67
CA GLU A 37 14.41 2.20 16.06
C GLU A 37 14.82 3.65 16.34
N LYS A 38 15.43 4.32 15.35
CA LYS A 38 15.80 5.73 15.48
C LYS A 38 14.55 6.61 15.52
N LEU A 39 13.56 6.32 14.66
CA LEU A 39 12.28 7.02 14.66
C LEU A 39 11.55 6.87 16.01
N ASP A 40 11.50 5.66 16.57
CA ASP A 40 10.89 5.38 17.89
C ASP A 40 11.54 6.22 19.01
N LYS A 41 12.87 6.40 18.95
CA LYS A 41 13.63 7.16 19.97
C LYS A 41 13.56 8.68 19.79
N THR A 42 13.41 9.17 18.56
CA THR A 42 13.57 10.60 18.24
C THR A 42 12.29 11.36 17.92
N ILE A 43 11.24 10.65 17.52
CA ILE A 43 9.97 11.28 17.12
C ILE A 43 8.92 11.07 18.21
N SER A 44 8.60 12.13 18.92
CA SER A 44 7.51 12.09 19.90
C SER A 44 6.17 11.79 19.20
N PHE A 45 5.29 11.05 19.88
CA PHE A 45 3.99 10.58 19.37
C PHE A 45 4.05 9.52 18.26
N PHE A 46 5.26 9.05 17.91
CA PHE A 46 5.48 7.88 17.06
C PHE A 46 6.09 6.74 17.88
N SER A 47 5.70 5.51 17.62
CA SER A 47 6.35 4.32 18.19
C SER A 47 6.43 3.15 17.21
N TYR A 48 7.47 2.35 17.38
CA TYR A 48 7.70 1.11 16.66
C TYR A 48 7.35 -0.09 17.54
N ASN A 49 6.44 -0.96 17.04
CA ASN A 49 5.92 -2.13 17.75
C ASN A 49 5.33 -1.85 19.15
N LYS A 50 4.97 -0.60 19.42
CA LYS A 50 4.36 -0.16 20.67
C LYS A 50 3.17 0.76 20.38
N PHE A 51 2.22 0.82 21.32
CA PHE A 51 1.08 1.73 21.22
C PHE A 51 1.53 3.19 21.34
N ASN A 52 1.02 4.06 20.47
CA ASN A 52 1.15 5.51 20.54
C ASN A 52 0.02 6.17 19.73
N LEU A 53 0.01 7.53 19.67
CA LEU A 53 -0.88 8.30 18.80
C LEU A 53 -0.75 7.83 17.35
N VAL A 54 0.50 7.73 16.88
CA VAL A 54 0.88 7.18 15.58
C VAL A 54 1.87 6.05 15.83
N SER A 55 1.71 4.90 15.20
CA SER A 55 2.64 3.80 15.36
C SER A 55 2.77 2.95 14.10
N PHE A 56 3.85 2.21 14.03
CA PHE A 56 4.13 1.21 13.02
C PHE A 56 4.40 -0.14 13.69
N PHE A 57 3.84 -1.20 13.15
CA PHE A 57 4.05 -2.56 13.65
C PHE A 57 4.40 -3.50 12.51
N ASP A 58 5.43 -4.35 12.69
CA ASP A 58 5.81 -5.38 11.72
C ASP A 58 4.63 -6.32 11.41
N LYS A 59 3.87 -6.70 12.44
CA LYS A 59 2.70 -7.58 12.29
C LYS A 59 1.56 -7.04 11.41
N ASP A 60 1.67 -5.80 10.93
CA ASP A 60 0.69 -5.24 10.00
C ASP A 60 1.01 -5.57 8.55
N HIS A 61 2.18 -6.14 8.28
CA HIS A 61 2.71 -6.40 6.95
C HIS A 61 3.34 -7.80 6.86
N GLY A 62 3.68 -8.22 5.64
CA GLY A 62 4.39 -9.47 5.41
C GLY A 62 3.60 -10.70 5.86
N ASP A 63 4.25 -11.63 6.56
CA ASP A 63 3.62 -12.85 7.09
C ASP A 63 2.67 -12.55 8.28
N ARG A 64 2.71 -11.33 8.84
CA ARG A 64 1.83 -10.82 9.91
C ARG A 64 1.97 -11.57 11.24
N ASP A 65 3.05 -12.25 11.44
CA ASP A 65 3.41 -12.99 12.66
C ASP A 65 4.26 -12.18 13.65
N GLY A 66 4.68 -10.97 13.24
CA GLY A 66 5.55 -10.07 14.02
C GLY A 66 7.04 -10.28 13.77
N SER A 67 7.41 -11.16 12.85
CA SER A 67 8.79 -11.27 12.38
C SER A 67 9.26 -9.99 11.68
N LEU A 68 10.59 -9.78 11.62
CA LEU A 68 11.16 -8.61 10.97
C LEU A 68 10.82 -8.57 9.48
N LEU A 69 10.29 -7.45 9.03
CA LEU A 69 9.88 -7.28 7.63
C LEU A 69 11.06 -7.38 6.66
N ILE A 70 12.26 -7.00 7.09
CA ILE A 70 13.45 -7.16 6.24
C ILE A 70 13.73 -8.62 5.89
N ASP A 71 13.53 -9.54 6.84
CA ASP A 71 13.77 -10.97 6.62
C ASP A 71 12.68 -11.57 5.74
N TRP A 72 11.44 -11.14 5.92
CA TRP A 72 10.33 -11.51 5.04
C TRP A 72 10.58 -11.06 3.58
N VAL A 73 11.03 -9.82 3.36
CA VAL A 73 11.36 -9.34 2.02
C VAL A 73 12.53 -10.14 1.43
N LYS A 74 13.63 -10.35 2.19
CA LYS A 74 14.79 -11.13 1.73
C LYS A 74 14.38 -12.54 1.31
N LYS A 75 13.59 -13.24 2.12
CA LYS A 75 13.07 -14.58 1.82
C LYS A 75 12.35 -14.60 0.46
N ASN A 76 11.46 -13.63 0.22
CA ASN A 76 10.68 -13.55 -1.01
C ASN A 76 11.52 -13.16 -2.24
N LEU A 77 12.49 -12.28 -2.10
CA LEU A 77 13.43 -11.94 -3.17
C LEU A 77 14.25 -13.16 -3.60
N ASN A 78 14.80 -13.91 -2.63
CA ASN A 78 15.59 -15.11 -2.88
C ASN A 78 14.78 -16.20 -3.60
N GLN A 79 13.51 -16.37 -3.25
CA GLN A 79 12.60 -17.30 -3.94
C GLN A 79 12.36 -16.92 -5.41
N ASN A 80 12.61 -15.67 -5.78
CA ASN A 80 12.46 -15.16 -7.15
C ASN A 80 13.81 -14.83 -7.83
N ASN A 81 14.91 -15.40 -7.36
CA ASN A 81 16.25 -15.21 -7.89
C ASN A 81 16.66 -13.71 -8.00
N ILE A 82 16.19 -12.89 -7.06
CA ILE A 82 16.60 -11.50 -6.89
C ILE A 82 17.60 -11.46 -5.72
N SER A 83 18.78 -10.91 -5.94
CA SER A 83 19.78 -10.78 -4.86
C SER A 83 19.21 -9.98 -3.68
N SER A 84 19.35 -10.52 -2.49
CA SER A 84 18.88 -9.89 -1.24
C SER A 84 20.01 -9.44 -0.32
N GLU A 85 21.25 -9.41 -0.84
CA GLU A 85 22.41 -8.96 -0.07
C GLU A 85 22.42 -7.43 0.04
N ASN A 86 22.65 -6.94 1.26
CA ASN A 86 22.82 -5.52 1.57
C ASN A 86 21.69 -4.61 1.00
N ILE A 87 20.45 -5.10 1.03
CA ILE A 87 19.30 -4.34 0.54
C ILE A 87 18.85 -3.26 1.53
N LYS A 88 18.32 -2.17 0.98
CA LYS A 88 17.57 -1.15 1.71
C LYS A 88 16.11 -1.22 1.30
N ILE A 89 15.20 -1.16 2.28
CA ILE A 89 13.77 -1.29 2.03
C ILE A 89 13.06 -0.03 2.54
N LYS A 90 12.33 0.62 1.65
CA LYS A 90 11.43 1.72 2.01
C LYS A 90 9.99 1.26 1.83
N LEU A 91 9.20 1.35 2.88
CA LEU A 91 7.80 0.96 2.89
C LEU A 91 6.90 2.19 2.92
N LEU A 92 6.08 2.34 1.88
CA LEU A 92 4.98 3.30 1.82
C LEU A 92 3.72 2.64 2.37
N CYS A 93 3.20 3.16 3.49
CA CYS A 93 2.00 2.61 4.15
C CYS A 93 1.24 3.67 4.94
N TYR A 94 0.04 3.35 5.39
CA TYR A 94 -0.65 4.14 6.41
C TYR A 94 -0.19 3.71 7.80
N PRO A 95 -0.04 4.66 8.74
CA PRO A 95 0.29 4.33 10.12
C PRO A 95 -0.91 3.76 10.90
N ARG A 96 -0.65 3.12 12.02
CA ARG A 96 -1.67 2.97 13.06
C ARG A 96 -1.97 4.33 13.70
N ILE A 97 -3.23 4.60 13.94
CA ILE A 97 -3.71 5.75 14.71
C ILE A 97 -4.50 5.20 15.89
N PHE A 98 -4.08 5.52 17.11
CA PHE A 98 -4.63 4.94 18.34
C PHE A 98 -4.74 3.41 18.29
N GLY A 99 -3.69 2.75 17.81
CA GLY A 99 -3.62 1.30 17.74
C GLY A 99 -4.39 0.64 16.60
N TYR A 100 -5.17 1.39 15.79
CA TYR A 100 -5.91 0.85 14.65
C TYR A 100 -5.25 1.21 13.31
N VAL A 101 -5.19 0.24 12.39
CA VAL A 101 -4.73 0.43 11.02
C VAL A 101 -5.56 -0.37 10.03
N PHE A 102 -5.73 0.20 8.85
CA PHE A 102 -6.13 -0.50 7.65
C PHE A 102 -5.31 0.04 6.48
N ASN A 103 -4.50 -0.83 5.86
CA ASN A 103 -3.68 -0.54 4.70
C ASN A 103 -4.27 -1.24 3.47
N PRO A 104 -5.11 -0.59 2.65
CA PRO A 104 -5.63 -1.18 1.42
C PRO A 104 -4.52 -1.56 0.44
N LEU A 105 -3.47 -0.74 0.42
CA LEU A 105 -2.26 -0.92 -0.37
C LEU A 105 -1.06 -0.42 0.42
N SER A 106 -0.01 -1.25 0.46
CA SER A 106 1.32 -0.86 0.89
C SER A 106 2.31 -1.16 -0.23
N VAL A 107 3.35 -0.36 -0.37
CA VAL A 107 4.35 -0.54 -1.43
C VAL A 107 5.74 -0.60 -0.82
N PHE A 108 6.42 -1.72 -1.02
CA PHE A 108 7.83 -1.87 -0.66
C PHE A 108 8.70 -1.53 -1.86
N TYR A 109 9.59 -0.59 -1.69
CA TYR A 109 10.63 -0.22 -2.63
C TYR A 109 11.93 -0.83 -2.15
N VAL A 110 12.48 -1.77 -2.89
CA VAL A 110 13.70 -2.50 -2.52
C VAL A 110 14.86 -2.01 -3.36
N TYR A 111 15.88 -1.52 -2.69
CA TYR A 111 17.10 -0.99 -3.29
C TYR A 111 18.29 -1.90 -2.99
N ASN A 112 19.22 -2.00 -3.93
CA ASN A 112 20.51 -2.63 -3.71
C ASN A 112 21.48 -1.68 -2.97
N ASN A 113 22.73 -2.13 -2.77
CA ASN A 113 23.76 -1.35 -2.10
C ASN A 113 24.16 -0.06 -2.87
N ASN A 114 23.98 -0.06 -4.21
CA ASN A 114 24.26 1.11 -5.07
C ASN A 114 23.10 2.11 -5.11
N ASN A 115 22.02 1.89 -4.32
CA ASN A 115 20.76 2.61 -4.36
C ASN A 115 19.98 2.47 -5.67
N ASP A 116 20.23 1.43 -6.48
CA ASP A 116 19.36 1.10 -7.59
C ASP A 116 18.11 0.39 -7.09
N LEU A 117 16.95 0.74 -7.62
CA LEU A 117 15.69 0.10 -7.30
C LEU A 117 15.60 -1.24 -8.04
N ILE A 118 15.68 -2.35 -7.30
CA ILE A 118 15.75 -3.71 -7.87
C ILE A 118 14.44 -4.46 -7.87
N SER A 119 13.54 -4.11 -6.94
CA SER A 119 12.22 -4.77 -6.84
C SER A 119 11.19 -3.86 -6.21
N ILE A 120 9.92 -4.10 -6.57
CA ILE A 120 8.76 -3.46 -5.95
C ILE A 120 7.77 -4.54 -5.56
N LEU A 121 7.28 -4.46 -4.30
CA LEU A 121 6.24 -5.35 -3.80
C LEU A 121 4.99 -4.53 -3.50
N TYR A 122 3.87 -4.89 -4.13
CA TYR A 122 2.56 -4.31 -3.85
C TYR A 122 1.78 -5.25 -2.93
N GLU A 123 1.67 -4.87 -1.67
CA GLU A 123 0.89 -5.60 -0.67
C GLU A 123 -0.53 -5.04 -0.64
N VAL A 124 -1.50 -5.85 -1.06
CA VAL A 124 -2.91 -5.48 -1.17
C VAL A 124 -3.71 -6.20 -0.10
N LYS A 125 -4.59 -5.48 0.61
CA LYS A 125 -5.48 -6.03 1.63
C LYS A 125 -6.94 -5.77 1.31
N ASN A 126 -7.78 -6.74 1.66
CA ASN A 126 -9.24 -6.57 1.63
C ASN A 126 -9.79 -6.33 3.04
N THR A 127 -11.07 -5.96 3.12
CA THR A 127 -11.76 -5.76 4.40
C THR A 127 -12.15 -7.06 5.11
N PHE A 128 -11.88 -8.22 4.50
CA PHE A 128 -12.12 -9.55 5.08
C PHE A 128 -10.91 -10.10 5.86
N GLY A 129 -9.87 -9.27 6.05
CA GLY A 129 -8.66 -9.64 6.79
C GLY A 129 -7.64 -10.44 5.99
N GLU A 130 -7.81 -10.54 4.67
CA GLU A 130 -6.88 -11.23 3.79
C GLU A 130 -5.93 -10.26 3.09
N GLN A 131 -4.81 -10.80 2.61
CA GLN A 131 -3.72 -10.06 1.99
C GLN A 131 -3.13 -10.87 0.84
N HIS A 132 -2.62 -10.14 -0.17
CA HIS A 132 -1.83 -10.71 -1.25
C HIS A 132 -0.74 -9.73 -1.68
N THR A 133 0.45 -10.23 -1.95
CA THR A 133 1.59 -9.42 -2.38
C THR A 133 2.02 -9.79 -3.80
N TYR A 134 2.01 -8.80 -4.69
CA TYR A 134 2.56 -8.91 -6.04
C TYR A 134 4.01 -8.44 -6.02
N VAL A 135 4.94 -9.29 -6.43
CA VAL A 135 6.39 -9.00 -6.44
C VAL A 135 6.85 -8.81 -7.89
N PHE A 136 7.45 -7.67 -8.16
CA PHE A 136 8.00 -7.34 -9.47
C PHE A 136 9.50 -7.06 -9.38
N LYS A 137 10.25 -7.61 -10.33
CA LYS A 137 11.64 -7.22 -10.57
C LYS A 137 11.66 -5.95 -11.39
N VAL A 138 12.42 -4.95 -10.97
CA VAL A 138 12.59 -3.71 -11.74
C VAL A 138 13.62 -3.92 -12.82
N LYS A 139 13.22 -3.72 -14.08
CA LYS A 139 14.09 -3.83 -15.27
C LYS A 139 14.62 -2.45 -15.71
N ASN A 140 13.82 -1.41 -15.51
CA ASN A 140 14.17 -0.03 -15.86
C ASN A 140 13.59 0.92 -14.82
N GLU A 141 14.44 1.63 -14.11
CA GLU A 141 14.03 2.56 -13.06
C GLU A 141 13.35 3.84 -13.57
N ASN A 142 13.55 4.19 -14.84
CA ASN A 142 12.93 5.36 -15.45
C ASN A 142 11.48 5.10 -15.86
N LEU A 143 11.08 3.83 -15.93
CA LEU A 143 9.74 3.41 -16.34
C LEU A 143 9.21 2.35 -15.36
N LEU A 144 8.67 2.80 -14.23
CA LEU A 144 8.09 1.91 -13.21
C LEU A 144 6.62 1.61 -13.56
N GLN A 145 6.46 0.73 -14.55
CA GLN A 145 5.18 0.22 -15.01
C GLN A 145 5.17 -1.31 -14.91
N HIS A 146 4.13 -1.85 -14.29
CA HIS A 146 3.99 -3.27 -14.05
C HIS A 146 2.59 -3.73 -14.42
N ASN A 147 2.47 -4.90 -15.03
CA ASN A 147 1.21 -5.49 -15.43
C ASN A 147 1.12 -6.91 -14.86
N CYS A 148 -0.04 -7.27 -14.33
CA CYS A 148 -0.31 -8.63 -13.88
C CYS A 148 -1.79 -8.96 -13.90
N GLU A 149 -2.09 -10.25 -13.89
CA GLU A 149 -3.44 -10.74 -13.65
C GLU A 149 -3.86 -10.51 -12.19
N LYS A 150 -5.14 -10.24 -12.00
CA LYS A 150 -5.70 -10.12 -10.67
C LYS A 150 -5.81 -11.49 -10.00
N LYS A 151 -4.97 -11.73 -8.99
CA LYS A 151 -4.94 -12.98 -8.21
C LYS A 151 -5.65 -12.88 -6.85
N PHE A 152 -6.12 -11.68 -6.49
CA PHE A 152 -6.68 -11.39 -5.18
C PHE A 152 -8.07 -10.75 -5.23
N HIS A 153 -9.01 -11.26 -4.42
CA HIS A 153 -10.37 -10.71 -4.31
C HIS A 153 -10.40 -9.51 -3.35
N VAL A 154 -10.26 -8.30 -3.90
CA VAL A 154 -10.21 -7.06 -3.11
C VAL A 154 -11.60 -6.52 -2.82
N SER A 155 -12.52 -6.60 -3.76
CA SER A 155 -13.84 -5.98 -3.69
C SER A 155 -14.93 -6.94 -4.16
N PRO A 156 -16.08 -7.03 -3.47
CA PRO A 156 -17.19 -7.87 -3.88
C PRO A 156 -17.97 -7.32 -5.09
N PHE A 157 -17.53 -6.22 -5.66
CA PHE A 157 -18.16 -5.60 -6.83
C PHE A 157 -17.31 -5.70 -8.11
N ILE A 158 -16.22 -6.47 -8.08
CA ILE A 158 -15.30 -6.63 -9.22
C ILE A 158 -14.90 -8.09 -9.35
N GLU A 159 -15.08 -8.63 -10.54
CA GLU A 159 -14.72 -10.00 -10.87
C GLU A 159 -13.22 -10.29 -10.79
N MET A 160 -12.86 -11.57 -10.79
CA MET A 160 -11.46 -11.99 -10.75
C MET A 160 -10.81 -11.95 -12.14
N ASN A 161 -11.57 -12.13 -13.21
CA ASN A 161 -11.06 -12.06 -14.59
C ASN A 161 -10.74 -10.62 -15.00
N CYS A 162 -9.68 -10.09 -14.43
CA CYS A 162 -9.20 -8.72 -14.62
C CYS A 162 -7.67 -8.70 -14.57
N SER A 163 -7.09 -7.63 -15.11
CA SER A 163 -5.68 -7.31 -14.97
C SER A 163 -5.47 -5.97 -14.28
N TYR A 164 -4.34 -5.85 -13.60
CA TYR A 164 -3.84 -4.60 -13.02
C TYR A 164 -2.71 -4.05 -13.86
N PHE A 165 -2.70 -2.75 -14.04
CA PHE A 165 -1.60 -1.99 -14.59
C PHE A 165 -1.18 -0.94 -13.57
N PHE A 166 -0.02 -1.16 -12.95
CA PHE A 166 0.57 -0.27 -11.97
C PHE A 166 1.49 0.73 -12.67
N ARG A 167 1.39 2.00 -12.28
CA ARG A 167 2.34 3.06 -12.66
C ARG A 167 2.72 3.79 -11.40
N ILE A 168 4.01 3.86 -11.10
CA ILE A 168 4.47 4.51 -9.88
C ILE A 168 5.67 5.41 -10.13
N LEU A 169 5.87 6.36 -9.23
CA LEU A 169 7.09 7.15 -9.17
C LEU A 169 8.00 6.63 -8.06
N LYS A 170 9.31 6.72 -8.27
CA LYS A 170 10.27 6.56 -7.15
C LYS A 170 9.94 7.62 -6.10
N PRO A 171 9.95 7.27 -4.81
CA PRO A 171 9.70 8.22 -3.73
C PRO A 171 10.75 9.34 -3.73
N ALA A 172 10.28 10.58 -3.88
CA ALA A 172 11.08 11.81 -3.88
C ALA A 172 10.27 12.93 -3.20
N ASP A 173 10.28 14.16 -3.72
CA ASP A 173 9.42 15.26 -3.22
C ASP A 173 7.93 14.99 -3.39
N LYS A 174 7.61 14.09 -4.30
CA LYS A 174 6.26 13.60 -4.53
C LYS A 174 6.26 12.09 -4.62
N ILE A 175 5.13 11.48 -4.23
CA ILE A 175 4.80 10.11 -4.60
C ILE A 175 3.60 10.12 -5.53
N SER A 176 3.55 9.14 -6.42
CA SER A 176 2.36 8.78 -7.18
C SER A 176 2.33 7.28 -7.36
N VAL A 177 1.23 6.67 -6.96
CA VAL A 177 0.92 5.25 -7.18
C VAL A 177 -0.40 5.20 -7.90
N ILE A 178 -0.41 4.71 -9.13
CA ILE A 178 -1.60 4.62 -9.97
C ILE A 178 -1.84 3.15 -10.28
N ILE A 179 -3.08 2.73 -10.17
CA ILE A 179 -3.55 1.39 -10.50
C ILE A 179 -4.73 1.54 -11.47
N ASP A 180 -4.52 1.11 -12.69
CA ASP A 180 -5.61 0.92 -13.65
C ASP A 180 -6.03 -0.56 -13.62
N GLN A 181 -7.32 -0.83 -13.57
CA GLN A 181 -7.85 -2.18 -13.67
C GLN A 181 -8.63 -2.35 -14.97
N TYR A 182 -8.32 -3.44 -15.67
CA TYR A 182 -8.93 -3.76 -16.96
C TYR A 182 -9.68 -5.09 -16.88
N GLN A 183 -10.78 -5.17 -17.63
CA GLN A 183 -11.53 -6.39 -17.90
C GLN A 183 -11.83 -6.44 -19.39
N LEU A 184 -11.49 -7.55 -20.06
CA LEU A 184 -11.67 -7.68 -21.51
C LEU A 184 -11.11 -6.46 -22.31
N ASN A 185 -9.91 -6.02 -21.96
CA ASN A 185 -9.21 -4.85 -22.51
C ASN A 185 -9.90 -3.48 -22.29
N GLU A 186 -10.98 -3.42 -21.52
CA GLU A 186 -11.63 -2.18 -21.13
C GLU A 186 -11.23 -1.75 -19.72
N LYS A 187 -10.90 -0.47 -19.57
CA LYS A 187 -10.64 0.10 -18.24
C LYS A 187 -11.93 0.18 -17.43
N ILE A 188 -11.98 -0.57 -16.34
CA ILE A 188 -13.15 -0.60 -15.45
C ILE A 188 -12.96 0.24 -14.19
N LEU A 189 -11.70 0.43 -13.75
CA LEU A 189 -11.39 1.19 -12.55
C LEU A 189 -10.03 1.89 -12.69
N TYR A 190 -9.96 3.08 -12.11
CA TYR A 190 -8.74 3.85 -11.86
C TYR A 190 -8.66 4.12 -10.36
N ALA A 191 -7.51 3.86 -9.77
CA ALA A 191 -7.18 4.26 -8.41
C ALA A 191 -5.84 4.99 -8.41
N SER A 192 -5.72 6.06 -7.63
CA SER A 192 -4.42 6.70 -7.40
C SER A 192 -4.24 7.12 -5.96
N GLN A 193 -2.98 7.13 -5.53
CA GLN A 193 -2.52 7.74 -4.29
C GLN A 193 -1.37 8.68 -4.63
N ASP A 194 -1.57 9.96 -4.39
CA ASP A 194 -0.59 11.01 -4.62
C ASP A 194 -0.26 11.71 -3.31
N GLY A 195 0.98 12.18 -3.16
CA GLY A 195 1.38 12.90 -1.95
C GLY A 195 2.58 13.80 -2.14
N LYS A 196 2.68 14.84 -1.31
CA LYS A 196 3.82 15.74 -1.21
C LYS A 196 4.60 15.44 0.05
N ARG A 197 5.92 15.36 -0.08
CA ARG A 197 6.86 15.06 1.00
C ARG A 197 6.83 16.14 2.09
N LYS A 198 6.93 15.66 3.33
CA LYS A 198 7.24 16.41 4.54
C LYS A 198 8.29 15.63 5.31
N ASP A 199 9.17 16.32 6.01
CA ASP A 199 10.17 15.66 6.85
C ASP A 199 9.49 14.89 7.98
N PHE A 200 10.08 13.77 8.38
CA PHE A 200 9.56 12.99 9.50
C PHE A 200 10.03 13.60 10.82
N THR A 201 9.37 14.68 11.22
CA THR A 201 9.58 15.37 12.49
C THR A 201 8.32 15.29 13.34
N THR A 202 8.47 15.45 14.66
CA THR A 202 7.33 15.49 15.59
C THR A 202 6.30 16.55 15.18
N SER A 203 6.76 17.74 14.78
CA SER A 203 5.88 18.84 14.36
C SER A 203 5.07 18.49 13.11
N GLU A 204 5.73 17.97 12.07
CA GLU A 204 5.04 17.60 10.82
C GLU A 204 4.13 16.38 11.00
N LEU A 205 4.49 15.43 11.90
CA LEU A 205 3.65 14.30 12.25
C LEU A 205 2.34 14.77 12.91
N ILE A 206 2.43 15.65 13.91
CA ILE A 206 1.26 16.22 14.59
C ILE A 206 0.41 17.04 13.61
N LYS A 207 1.03 17.90 12.77
CA LYS A 207 0.30 18.67 11.75
C LYS A 207 -0.42 17.75 10.76
N SER A 208 0.22 16.65 10.34
CA SER A 208 -0.41 15.67 9.45
C SER A 208 -1.58 14.95 10.12
N TYR A 209 -1.41 14.54 11.38
CA TYR A 209 -2.49 13.96 12.17
C TYR A 209 -3.68 14.93 12.34
N LEU A 210 -3.42 16.19 12.72
CA LEU A 210 -4.48 17.19 12.92
C LEU A 210 -5.23 17.53 11.61
N LYS A 211 -4.55 17.49 10.46
CA LYS A 211 -5.20 17.64 9.15
C LYS A 211 -6.05 16.43 8.76
N HIS A 212 -5.73 15.25 9.30
CA HIS A 212 -6.37 13.97 8.94
C HIS A 212 -6.76 13.18 10.21
N PRO A 213 -7.53 13.78 11.14
CA PRO A 213 -7.82 13.13 12.42
C PRO A 213 -8.57 11.83 12.20
N LEU A 214 -8.18 10.79 12.95
CA LEU A 214 -8.78 9.45 12.86
C LEU A 214 -8.82 8.87 11.44
N MET A 215 -7.78 9.17 10.62
CA MET A 215 -7.75 8.84 9.19
C MET A 215 -8.03 7.36 8.93
N THR A 216 -7.39 6.46 9.66
CA THR A 216 -7.53 5.01 9.45
C THR A 216 -8.95 4.50 9.72
N PHE A 217 -9.63 5.06 10.74
CA PHE A 217 -11.04 4.79 10.99
C PHE A 217 -11.94 5.36 9.88
N LYS A 218 -11.62 6.56 9.38
CA LYS A 218 -12.35 7.16 8.26
C LYS A 218 -12.18 6.37 6.98
N ILE A 219 -11.00 5.80 6.72
CA ILE A 219 -10.74 4.96 5.54
C ILE A 219 -11.66 3.73 5.56
N ILE A 220 -11.69 2.98 6.66
CA ILE A 220 -12.55 1.79 6.74
C ILE A 220 -14.04 2.14 6.66
N ALA A 221 -14.47 3.18 7.35
CA ALA A 221 -15.85 3.67 7.27
C ALA A 221 -16.20 4.11 5.84
N ALA A 222 -15.31 4.83 5.17
CA ALA A 222 -15.50 5.25 3.79
C ALA A 222 -15.61 4.06 2.83
N ILE A 223 -14.77 3.03 2.98
CA ILE A 223 -14.85 1.81 2.15
C ILE A 223 -16.24 1.17 2.26
N HIS A 224 -16.76 1.02 3.47
CA HIS A 224 -18.10 0.43 3.67
C HIS A 224 -19.21 1.35 3.14
N PHE A 225 -19.08 2.66 3.33
CA PHE A 225 -20.03 3.64 2.80
C PHE A 225 -20.06 3.66 1.27
N GLU A 226 -18.89 3.64 0.63
CA GLU A 226 -18.82 3.56 -0.84
C GLU A 226 -19.32 2.20 -1.37
N ALA A 227 -19.08 1.11 -0.63
CA ALA A 227 -19.65 -0.20 -0.92
C ALA A 227 -21.20 -0.19 -0.83
N PHE A 228 -21.77 0.44 0.19
CA PHE A 228 -23.21 0.64 0.32
C PHE A 228 -23.79 1.45 -0.85
N LYS A 229 -23.14 2.55 -1.26
CA LYS A 229 -23.55 3.32 -2.45
C LYS A 229 -23.51 2.50 -3.74
N LEU A 230 -22.51 1.62 -3.91
CA LEU A 230 -22.44 0.74 -5.08
C LEU A 230 -23.58 -0.26 -5.07
N TRP A 231 -23.92 -0.80 -3.91
CA TRP A 231 -25.06 -1.71 -3.74
C TRP A 231 -26.39 -1.01 -4.04
N THR A 232 -26.64 0.19 -3.52
CA THR A 232 -27.87 0.98 -3.81
C THR A 232 -27.97 1.38 -5.28
N LYS A 233 -26.85 1.48 -6.00
CA LYS A 233 -26.84 1.66 -7.45
C LYS A 233 -27.18 0.36 -8.22
N GLY A 234 -27.45 -0.75 -7.53
CA GLY A 234 -27.79 -2.04 -8.14
C GLY A 234 -26.61 -2.75 -8.79
N ILE A 235 -25.38 -2.46 -8.34
CA ILE A 235 -24.21 -3.21 -8.81
C ILE A 235 -24.22 -4.58 -8.11
N LYS A 236 -24.10 -5.64 -8.92
CA LYS A 236 -24.19 -7.02 -8.47
C LYS A 236 -23.09 -7.34 -7.45
N PHE A 237 -23.47 -7.93 -6.34
CA PHE A 237 -22.55 -8.46 -5.35
C PHE A 237 -22.00 -9.82 -5.84
N ILE A 238 -20.67 -9.92 -5.89
CA ILE A 238 -19.96 -11.12 -6.33
C ILE A 238 -19.47 -11.86 -5.09
N GLN A 239 -20.05 -13.00 -4.84
CA GLN A 239 -19.66 -13.83 -3.70
C GLN A 239 -18.27 -14.42 -3.93
N LYS A 240 -17.41 -14.33 -2.93
CA LYS A 240 -16.07 -14.91 -2.95
C LYS A 240 -16.18 -16.44 -2.98
N LYS A 241 -15.62 -17.07 -4.02
CA LYS A 241 -15.72 -18.52 -4.22
C LYS A 241 -14.61 -19.35 -3.56
N LEU A 242 -13.42 -18.78 -3.31
CA LEU A 242 -12.24 -19.51 -2.84
C LEU A 242 -11.42 -18.70 -1.83
N LYS A 243 -10.86 -19.37 -0.81
CA LYS A 243 -9.74 -18.83 -0.01
C LYS A 243 -8.47 -18.83 -0.87
N ILE A 244 -7.69 -17.77 -0.80
CA ILE A 244 -6.40 -17.70 -1.49
C ILE A 244 -5.44 -18.64 -0.79
N ARG A 245 -4.83 -19.55 -1.55
CA ARG A 245 -3.84 -20.51 -1.03
C ARG A 245 -2.44 -19.87 -0.93
N ASN A 246 -2.10 -18.95 -1.85
CA ASN A 246 -0.81 -18.28 -1.88
C ASN A 246 -1.00 -16.79 -1.64
N ASN A 247 -0.33 -16.27 -0.62
CA ASN A 247 -0.39 -14.85 -0.27
C ASN A 247 0.59 -14.00 -1.10
N ILE A 248 1.38 -14.61 -1.97
CA ILE A 248 2.42 -13.94 -2.78
C ILE A 248 2.39 -14.49 -4.19
N SER A 249 2.59 -13.61 -5.16
CA SER A 249 2.84 -13.96 -6.56
C SER A 249 4.03 -13.17 -7.10
N PHE A 250 4.83 -13.85 -7.90
CA PHE A 250 5.97 -13.27 -8.61
C PHE A 250 5.52 -12.99 -10.04
N GLU A 251 5.74 -11.76 -10.49
CA GLU A 251 5.28 -11.27 -11.78
C GLU A 251 6.50 -10.81 -12.61
N ASN A 252 6.48 -11.08 -13.91
CA ASN A 252 7.61 -10.80 -14.83
C ASN A 252 7.51 -9.44 -15.51
#